data_6184ebb898d95c05058eaa54dae1c9f1
#
_entry.id   6184ebb898d95c05058eaa54dae1c9f1
#
_cell.length_a   1.000
_cell.length_b   1.000
_cell.length_c   1.000
_cell.angle_alpha   90.00
_cell.angle_beta   90.00
_cell.angle_gamma   90.00
#
_symmetry.space_group_name_H-M   'P 1'
#
loop_
_entity.id
_entity.type
_entity.pdbx_description
1 polymer ?
#
loop_
_entity_poly.entity_id
_entity_poly.type
_entity_poly.pdbx_seq_one_letter_code
_entity_poly.pdbx_strand_id
1 'polypeptide(L)'
;MYQPEIPKVPFGFKYFVFPWLFLLSKLPFWVLYRISDLIFVILYHILKYRRKVVLENLRNSFPHRGEKFIQSVQRKYYRHLSDLFVETVKGYSISERQMMKRMINENQDVYLDYFNKNQSFIVVMSHCGNWEWICLMSQLTCKQQVFCTYKTLSSDGFNWFMYQIRSKFGAKPVSMTETLRAFANNKGSVTVTALIGDQNPSGVNQVYWADSFLNQETAFLSGPAKISKKFNLPIVYLDSRKLSRGHYAARSLTIIDNPSELTEDQISETISKHIQNEILNQPEIWLWSHRRWKHKRTAK
;
A
#
# COMPACT_ATOMS: atom_id res chain seq x y z
N MET A 1 -0.72 -15.32 -20.20
CA MET A 1 -0.71 -14.45 -18.99
C MET A 1 0.72 -14.20 -18.53
N TYR A 2 1.05 -12.96 -18.20
CA TYR A 2 2.39 -12.56 -17.75
C TYR A 2 2.83 -13.32 -16.50
N GLN A 3 4.09 -13.74 -16.46
CA GLN A 3 4.72 -14.38 -15.31
C GLN A 3 5.86 -13.48 -14.84
N PRO A 4 5.78 -12.90 -13.63
CA PRO A 4 6.87 -12.10 -13.08
C PRO A 4 8.08 -12.96 -12.76
N GLU A 5 9.26 -12.38 -12.88
CA GLU A 5 10.50 -13.03 -12.48
C GLU A 5 10.57 -13.13 -10.94
N ILE A 6 10.89 -14.32 -10.44
CA ILE A 6 11.05 -14.56 -8.99
C ILE A 6 12.42 -14.03 -8.57
N PRO A 7 12.51 -13.10 -7.61
CA PRO A 7 13.78 -12.60 -7.12
C PRO A 7 14.68 -13.72 -6.59
N LYS A 8 15.98 -13.63 -6.86
CA LYS A 8 16.95 -14.58 -6.33
C LYS A 8 17.15 -14.35 -4.83
N VAL A 9 17.32 -15.44 -4.08
CA VAL A 9 17.62 -15.38 -2.65
C VAL A 9 19.14 -15.50 -2.45
N PRO A 10 19.83 -14.51 -1.84
CA PRO A 10 21.24 -14.62 -1.52
C PRO A 10 21.52 -15.72 -0.49
N PHE A 11 22.65 -16.42 -0.64
CA PHE A 11 23.06 -17.49 0.28
C PHE A 11 23.03 -17.07 1.75
N GLY A 12 23.68 -15.96 2.09
CA GLY A 12 23.72 -15.46 3.46
C GLY A 12 22.32 -15.16 4.04
N PHE A 13 21.44 -14.57 3.24
CA PHE A 13 20.06 -14.33 3.69
C PHE A 13 19.33 -15.66 3.93
N LYS A 14 19.43 -16.61 3.00
CA LYS A 14 18.73 -17.90 3.07
C LYS A 14 19.07 -18.70 4.33
N TYR A 15 20.33 -18.72 4.73
CA TYR A 15 20.79 -19.56 5.83
C TYR A 15 20.93 -18.84 7.17
N PHE A 16 21.14 -17.53 7.19
CA PHE A 16 21.40 -16.78 8.44
C PHE A 16 20.26 -15.83 8.86
N VAL A 17 19.46 -15.32 7.93
CA VAL A 17 18.38 -14.37 8.24
C VAL A 17 17.00 -15.02 8.14
N PHE A 18 16.74 -15.70 7.03
CA PHE A 18 15.42 -16.26 6.76
C PHE A 18 14.93 -17.26 7.84
N PRO A 19 15.75 -18.18 8.43
CA PRO A 19 15.28 -19.07 9.48
C PRO A 19 14.67 -18.34 10.67
N TRP A 20 15.25 -17.21 11.08
CA TRP A 20 14.71 -16.39 12.16
C TRP A 20 13.38 -15.72 11.79
N LEU A 21 13.29 -15.18 10.57
CA LEU A 21 12.04 -14.61 10.06
C LEU A 21 10.95 -15.70 9.96
N PHE A 22 11.32 -16.90 9.51
CA PHE A 22 10.41 -18.04 9.44
C PHE A 22 9.89 -18.44 10.83
N LEU A 23 10.78 -18.64 11.80
CA LEU A 23 10.41 -18.96 13.19
C LEU A 23 9.53 -17.86 13.78
N LEU A 24 9.90 -16.60 13.63
CA LEU A 24 9.11 -15.46 14.06
C LEU A 24 7.71 -15.48 13.43
N SER A 25 7.60 -15.78 12.14
CA SER A 25 6.31 -15.86 11.46
C SER A 25 5.38 -16.92 12.03
N LYS A 26 5.92 -18.02 12.60
CA LYS A 26 5.14 -19.12 13.18
C LYS A 26 4.55 -18.78 14.55
N LEU A 27 5.07 -17.77 15.24
CA LEU A 27 4.58 -17.39 16.56
C LEU A 27 3.09 -17.00 16.53
N PRO A 28 2.35 -17.27 17.61
CA PRO A 28 0.96 -16.82 17.73
C PRO A 28 0.90 -15.29 17.83
N PHE A 29 -0.23 -14.71 17.42
CA PHE A 29 -0.39 -13.26 17.34
C PHE A 29 -0.16 -12.55 18.68
N TRP A 30 -0.54 -13.14 19.81
CA TRP A 30 -0.33 -12.51 21.10
C TRP A 30 1.16 -12.33 21.43
N VAL A 31 2.03 -13.29 21.06
CA VAL A 31 3.49 -13.18 21.22
C VAL A 31 4.03 -12.10 20.27
N LEU A 32 3.61 -12.13 19.00
CA LEU A 32 4.02 -11.11 18.01
C LEU A 32 3.68 -9.71 18.47
N TYR A 33 2.53 -9.50 19.10
CA TYR A 33 2.16 -8.17 19.60
C TYR A 33 2.94 -7.77 20.86
N ARG A 34 3.45 -8.70 21.68
CA ARG A 34 4.43 -8.35 22.74
C ARG A 34 5.76 -7.92 22.14
N ILE A 35 6.21 -8.59 21.07
CA ILE A 35 7.40 -8.17 20.32
C ILE A 35 7.16 -6.80 19.69
N SER A 36 6.00 -6.55 19.11
CA SER A 36 5.61 -5.25 18.57
C SER A 36 5.64 -4.14 19.64
N ASP A 37 5.16 -4.41 20.86
CA ASP A 37 5.22 -3.44 21.97
C ASP A 37 6.68 -3.07 22.31
N LEU A 38 7.60 -4.05 22.27
CA LEU A 38 9.03 -3.80 22.45
C LEU A 38 9.61 -2.98 21.28
N ILE A 39 9.26 -3.32 20.04
CA ILE A 39 9.66 -2.57 18.84
C ILE A 39 9.17 -1.11 18.96
N PHE A 40 7.93 -0.88 19.43
CA PHE A 40 7.42 0.46 19.67
C PHE A 40 8.30 1.24 20.67
N VAL A 41 8.68 0.64 21.78
CA VAL A 41 9.56 1.29 22.77
C VAL A 41 10.90 1.66 22.13
N ILE A 42 11.50 0.75 21.37
CA ILE A 42 12.77 0.97 20.67
C ILE A 42 12.64 2.11 19.65
N LEU A 43 11.66 2.04 18.76
CA LEU A 43 11.50 3.02 17.66
C LEU A 43 11.10 4.41 18.18
N TYR A 44 10.17 4.47 19.15
CA TYR A 44 9.60 5.74 19.60
C TYR A 44 10.45 6.41 20.69
N HIS A 45 10.94 5.67 21.68
CA HIS A 45 11.62 6.23 22.83
C HIS A 45 13.16 6.21 22.69
N ILE A 46 13.75 5.09 22.21
CA ILE A 46 15.20 4.92 22.16
C ILE A 46 15.78 5.52 20.87
N LEU A 47 15.45 4.94 19.72
CA LEU A 47 15.99 5.36 18.42
C LEU A 47 15.38 6.66 17.90
N LYS A 48 14.19 7.02 18.35
CA LYS A 48 13.42 8.18 17.88
C LYS A 48 13.34 8.20 16.33
N TYR A 49 13.13 7.00 15.74
CA TYR A 49 13.22 6.75 14.31
C TYR A 49 12.37 7.74 13.51
N ARG A 50 13.01 8.59 12.71
CA ARG A 50 12.39 9.64 11.88
C ARG A 50 11.37 10.54 12.61
N ARG A 51 11.48 10.68 13.93
CA ARG A 51 10.49 11.40 14.75
C ARG A 51 10.30 12.86 14.32
N LYS A 52 11.38 13.54 13.90
CA LYS A 52 11.31 14.91 13.35
C LYS A 52 10.46 14.95 12.07
N VAL A 53 10.68 14.01 11.15
CA VAL A 53 9.92 13.92 9.88
C VAL A 53 8.43 13.69 10.16
N VAL A 54 8.10 12.76 11.06
CA VAL A 54 6.70 12.47 11.43
C VAL A 54 6.03 13.70 12.05
N LEU A 55 6.70 14.40 12.97
CA LEU A 55 6.15 15.61 13.60
C LEU A 55 5.95 16.74 12.60
N GLU A 56 6.92 16.97 11.72
CA GLU A 56 6.84 18.00 10.67
C GLU A 56 5.66 17.71 9.72
N ASN A 57 5.58 16.47 9.24
CA ASN A 57 4.49 16.04 8.36
C ASN A 57 3.12 16.23 9.04
N LEU A 58 2.98 15.82 10.30
CA LEU A 58 1.71 15.95 11.04
C LEU A 58 1.34 17.43 11.28
N ARG A 59 2.27 18.27 11.74
CA ARG A 59 2.01 19.68 12.00
C ARG A 59 1.59 20.43 10.74
N ASN A 60 2.28 20.17 9.62
CA ASN A 60 1.95 20.80 8.34
C ASN A 60 0.61 20.28 7.77
N SER A 61 0.27 19.02 8.02
CA SER A 61 -0.99 18.43 7.56
C SER A 61 -2.19 18.81 8.42
N PHE A 62 -1.97 19.15 9.68
CA PHE A 62 -3.04 19.50 10.63
C PHE A 62 -2.74 20.83 11.37
N PRO A 63 -2.55 21.96 10.63
CA PRO A 63 -2.07 23.23 11.22
C PRO A 63 -3.04 23.81 12.26
N HIS A 64 -4.33 23.49 12.16
CA HIS A 64 -5.39 23.97 13.07
C HIS A 64 -5.64 23.03 14.26
N ARG A 65 -4.92 21.90 14.36
CA ARG A 65 -5.05 20.96 15.48
C ARG A 65 -3.97 21.22 16.52
N GLY A 66 -4.37 21.24 17.79
CA GLY A 66 -3.44 21.49 18.90
C GLY A 66 -2.37 20.40 19.04
N GLU A 67 -1.26 20.74 19.73
CA GLU A 67 -0.10 19.85 19.91
C GLU A 67 -0.47 18.50 20.59
N LYS A 68 -1.48 18.48 21.46
CA LYS A 68 -1.99 17.24 22.08
C LYS A 68 -2.52 16.25 21.04
N PHE A 69 -3.22 16.74 20.01
CA PHE A 69 -3.68 15.91 18.89
C PHE A 69 -2.50 15.34 18.10
N ILE A 70 -1.54 16.20 17.73
CA ILE A 70 -0.34 15.82 16.97
C ILE A 70 0.43 14.72 17.69
N GLN A 71 0.70 14.88 19.00
CA GLN A 71 1.41 13.88 19.80
C GLN A 71 0.62 12.58 19.95
N SER A 72 -0.70 12.66 20.08
CA SER A 72 -1.57 11.48 20.14
C SER A 72 -1.50 10.68 18.85
N VAL A 73 -1.68 11.34 17.69
CA VAL A 73 -1.58 10.69 16.37
C VAL A 73 -0.19 10.10 16.16
N GLN A 74 0.87 10.86 16.48
CA GLN A 74 2.24 10.37 16.39
C GLN A 74 2.45 9.08 17.19
N ARG A 75 2.03 9.06 18.46
CA ARG A 75 2.20 7.88 19.32
C ARG A 75 1.43 6.66 18.80
N LYS A 76 0.19 6.86 18.37
CA LYS A 76 -0.64 5.81 17.76
C LYS A 76 -0.01 5.29 16.46
N TYR A 77 0.52 6.20 15.63
CA TYR A 77 1.25 5.85 14.41
C TYR A 77 2.42 4.92 14.67
N TYR A 78 3.29 5.21 15.66
CA TYR A 78 4.43 4.34 15.96
C TYR A 78 4.01 2.97 16.49
N ARG A 79 2.92 2.89 17.25
CA ARG A 79 2.32 1.60 17.63
C ARG A 79 1.85 0.83 16.42
N HIS A 80 1.15 1.50 15.51
CA HIS A 80 0.71 0.89 14.26
C HIS A 80 1.89 0.46 13.39
N LEU A 81 2.91 1.29 13.21
CA LEU A 81 4.12 0.96 12.48
C LEU A 81 4.82 -0.28 13.05
N SER A 82 4.88 -0.39 14.38
CA SER A 82 5.46 -1.57 15.05
C SER A 82 4.63 -2.84 14.83
N ASP A 83 3.29 -2.71 14.84
CA ASP A 83 2.38 -3.80 14.49
C ASP A 83 2.62 -4.28 13.05
N LEU A 84 2.75 -3.34 12.10
CA LEU A 84 2.99 -3.66 10.69
C LEU A 84 4.25 -4.50 10.47
N PHE A 85 5.34 -4.26 11.22
CA PHE A 85 6.56 -5.09 11.11
C PHE A 85 6.29 -6.56 11.42
N VAL A 86 5.64 -6.85 12.55
CA VAL A 86 5.38 -8.23 12.95
C VAL A 86 4.27 -8.88 12.12
N GLU A 87 3.28 -8.11 11.69
CA GLU A 87 2.19 -8.55 10.82
C GLU A 87 2.70 -8.87 9.41
N THR A 88 3.62 -8.07 8.86
CA THR A 88 4.27 -8.37 7.57
C THR A 88 5.02 -9.70 7.64
N VAL A 89 5.82 -9.91 8.68
CA VAL A 89 6.52 -11.20 8.87
C VAL A 89 5.51 -12.33 9.04
N LYS A 90 4.42 -12.12 9.78
CA LYS A 90 3.33 -13.10 9.94
C LYS A 90 2.68 -13.47 8.62
N GLY A 91 2.62 -12.54 7.65
CA GLY A 91 2.13 -12.77 6.29
C GLY A 91 2.74 -13.99 5.62
N TYR A 92 4.01 -14.32 5.92
CA TYR A 92 4.68 -15.51 5.39
C TYR A 92 3.99 -16.81 5.80
N SER A 93 3.53 -16.93 7.06
CA SER A 93 2.96 -18.18 7.61
C SER A 93 1.46 -18.13 7.91
N ILE A 94 0.80 -16.98 7.74
CA ILE A 94 -0.64 -16.81 8.00
C ILE A 94 -1.45 -17.76 7.10
N SER A 95 -2.49 -18.39 7.63
CA SER A 95 -3.42 -19.21 6.84
C SER A 95 -4.52 -18.34 6.20
N GLU A 96 -5.15 -18.86 5.13
CA GLU A 96 -6.30 -18.21 4.50
C GLU A 96 -7.40 -17.89 5.51
N ARG A 97 -7.75 -18.85 6.35
CA ARG A 97 -8.76 -18.68 7.42
C ARG A 97 -8.39 -17.54 8.38
N GLN A 98 -7.12 -17.43 8.75
CA GLN A 98 -6.66 -16.34 9.62
C GLN A 98 -6.66 -15.00 8.87
N MET A 99 -6.27 -14.99 7.59
CA MET A 99 -6.28 -13.80 6.75
C MET A 99 -7.71 -13.26 6.61
N MET A 100 -8.65 -14.08 6.19
CA MET A 100 -10.05 -13.70 6.00
C MET A 100 -10.74 -13.24 7.29
N LYS A 101 -10.33 -13.77 8.45
CA LYS A 101 -10.84 -13.30 9.76
C LYS A 101 -10.30 -11.92 10.14
N ARG A 102 -9.10 -11.54 9.65
CA ARG A 102 -8.37 -10.35 10.09
C ARG A 102 -8.39 -9.19 9.09
N MET A 103 -8.64 -9.51 7.84
CA MET A 103 -8.79 -8.53 6.78
C MET A 103 -10.13 -8.75 6.08
N ILE A 104 -11.11 -7.89 6.36
CA ILE A 104 -12.45 -7.95 5.78
C ILE A 104 -12.42 -7.18 4.46
N ASN A 105 -12.90 -7.81 3.38
CA ASN A 105 -13.13 -7.13 2.11
C ASN A 105 -14.59 -6.69 2.05
N GLU A 106 -14.83 -5.38 2.17
CA GLU A 106 -16.15 -4.78 2.02
C GLU A 106 -16.40 -4.43 0.55
N ASN A 107 -17.64 -4.57 0.07
CA ASN A 107 -18.02 -4.31 -1.32
C ASN A 107 -17.25 -5.13 -2.37
N GLN A 108 -16.95 -6.38 -2.07
CA GLN A 108 -16.27 -7.27 -3.03
C GLN A 108 -17.09 -7.53 -4.30
N ASP A 109 -18.40 -7.23 -4.30
CA ASP A 109 -19.27 -7.31 -5.47
C ASP A 109 -18.77 -6.47 -6.64
N VAL A 110 -18.08 -5.36 -6.39
CA VAL A 110 -17.40 -4.54 -7.42
C VAL A 110 -16.46 -5.40 -8.26
N TYR A 111 -15.71 -6.30 -7.66
CA TYR A 111 -14.80 -7.20 -8.38
C TYR A 111 -15.56 -8.22 -9.22
N LEU A 112 -16.67 -8.75 -8.71
CA LEU A 112 -17.52 -9.70 -9.41
C LEU A 112 -18.21 -9.04 -10.61
N ASP A 113 -18.67 -7.80 -10.47
CA ASP A 113 -19.28 -7.04 -11.55
C ASP A 113 -18.33 -6.84 -12.73
N TYR A 114 -17.07 -6.42 -12.48
CA TYR A 114 -16.07 -6.31 -13.54
C TYR A 114 -15.68 -7.67 -14.12
N PHE A 115 -15.63 -8.73 -13.30
CA PHE A 115 -15.41 -10.08 -13.81
C PHE A 115 -16.49 -10.52 -14.78
N ASN A 116 -17.76 -10.33 -14.44
CA ASN A 116 -18.91 -10.70 -15.26
C ASN A 116 -18.96 -9.87 -16.56
N LYS A 117 -18.50 -8.61 -16.53
CA LYS A 117 -18.34 -7.76 -17.73
C LYS A 117 -17.12 -8.13 -18.58
N ASN A 118 -16.34 -9.14 -18.19
CA ASN A 118 -15.05 -9.49 -18.82
C ASN A 118 -14.10 -8.30 -18.92
N GLN A 119 -14.09 -7.44 -17.90
CA GLN A 119 -13.35 -6.18 -17.87
C GLN A 119 -12.29 -6.19 -16.78
N SER A 120 -11.04 -5.92 -17.17
CA SER A 120 -9.92 -5.65 -16.25
C SER A 120 -10.05 -4.25 -15.67
N PHE A 121 -9.48 -4.03 -14.48
CA PHE A 121 -9.46 -2.72 -13.84
C PHE A 121 -8.20 -2.52 -12.99
N ILE A 122 -7.96 -1.28 -12.57
CA ILE A 122 -6.87 -0.91 -11.69
C ILE A 122 -7.43 -0.69 -10.28
N VAL A 123 -6.77 -1.26 -9.28
CA VAL A 123 -6.98 -0.87 -7.88
C VAL A 123 -5.92 0.16 -7.51
N VAL A 124 -6.34 1.32 -7.02
CA VAL A 124 -5.46 2.31 -6.42
C VAL A 124 -5.70 2.34 -4.91
N MET A 125 -4.62 2.36 -4.15
CA MET A 125 -4.64 2.41 -2.69
C MET A 125 -3.51 3.28 -2.16
N SER A 126 -3.54 3.57 -0.87
CA SER A 126 -2.50 4.27 -0.14
C SER A 126 -1.70 3.34 0.79
N HIS A 127 -0.63 3.87 1.43
CA HIS A 127 0.06 3.18 2.52
C HIS A 127 -0.67 3.39 3.87
N CYS A 128 -2.01 3.23 3.86
CA CYS A 128 -2.83 3.19 5.06
C CYS A 128 -3.11 1.74 5.50
N GLY A 129 -3.32 1.56 6.79
CA GLY A 129 -3.65 0.25 7.37
C GLY A 129 -2.56 -0.79 7.15
N ASN A 130 -2.96 -2.01 6.75
CA ASN A 130 -2.02 -3.06 6.42
C ASN A 130 -2.08 -3.41 4.92
N TRP A 131 -1.44 -2.58 4.10
CA TRP A 131 -1.39 -2.73 2.64
C TRP A 131 -0.75 -4.05 2.17
N GLU A 132 0.13 -4.66 2.96
CA GLU A 132 0.68 -5.99 2.61
C GLU A 132 -0.38 -7.08 2.74
N TRP A 133 -1.21 -7.01 3.77
CA TRP A 133 -2.32 -7.97 3.95
C TRP A 133 -3.44 -7.72 2.94
N ILE A 134 -3.64 -6.49 2.47
CA ILE A 134 -4.56 -6.21 1.37
C ILE A 134 -4.18 -7.00 0.12
N CYS A 135 -2.89 -7.02 -0.24
CA CYS A 135 -2.42 -7.82 -1.38
C CYS A 135 -2.72 -9.32 -1.20
N LEU A 136 -2.51 -9.85 0.01
CA LEU A 136 -2.84 -11.25 0.33
C LEU A 136 -4.34 -11.53 0.25
N MET A 137 -5.16 -10.68 0.85
CA MET A 137 -6.61 -10.83 0.87
C MET A 137 -7.22 -10.71 -0.54
N SER A 138 -6.70 -9.80 -1.37
CA SER A 138 -7.26 -9.52 -2.70
C SER A 138 -7.35 -10.77 -3.56
N GLN A 139 -6.32 -11.61 -3.61
CA GLN A 139 -6.38 -12.84 -4.42
C GLN A 139 -7.34 -13.90 -3.84
N LEU A 140 -7.57 -13.89 -2.54
CA LEU A 140 -8.54 -14.80 -1.90
C LEU A 140 -9.99 -14.40 -2.16
N THR A 141 -10.24 -13.14 -2.51
CA THR A 141 -11.59 -12.58 -2.66
C THR A 141 -11.97 -12.23 -4.11
N CYS A 142 -11.00 -12.26 -5.04
CA CYS A 142 -11.23 -11.97 -6.46
C CYS A 142 -11.17 -13.25 -7.30
N LYS A 143 -12.02 -13.31 -8.34
CA LYS A 143 -11.90 -14.34 -9.40
C LYS A 143 -10.81 -13.99 -10.41
N GLN A 144 -10.52 -12.71 -10.59
CA GLN A 144 -9.47 -12.21 -11.47
C GLN A 144 -8.10 -12.57 -10.94
N GLN A 145 -7.11 -12.72 -11.84
CA GLN A 145 -5.72 -12.74 -11.42
C GLN A 145 -5.30 -11.37 -10.91
N VAL A 146 -4.84 -11.30 -9.67
CA VAL A 146 -4.34 -10.08 -9.04
C VAL A 146 -2.85 -9.91 -9.32
N PHE A 147 -2.46 -8.73 -9.80
CA PHE A 147 -1.09 -8.25 -9.92
C PHE A 147 -0.85 -7.16 -8.89
N CYS A 148 0.14 -7.32 -8.01
CA CYS A 148 0.52 -6.32 -7.02
C CYS A 148 1.82 -5.64 -7.46
N THR A 149 1.76 -4.34 -7.80
CA THR A 149 2.98 -3.64 -8.18
C THR A 149 3.80 -3.25 -6.95
N TYR A 150 5.11 -3.37 -7.08
CA TYR A 150 6.02 -2.99 -5.99
C TYR A 150 7.31 -2.34 -6.53
N LYS A 151 7.92 -1.53 -5.69
CA LYS A 151 9.26 -1.02 -5.91
C LYS A 151 10.27 -2.04 -5.36
N THR A 152 11.23 -2.44 -6.19
CA THR A 152 12.31 -3.35 -5.80
C THR A 152 13.08 -2.77 -4.61
N LEU A 153 13.31 -3.58 -3.59
CA LEU A 153 14.08 -3.21 -2.42
C LEU A 153 15.59 -3.29 -2.71
N SER A 154 16.38 -2.50 -2.00
CA SER A 154 17.85 -2.51 -2.11
C SER A 154 18.50 -3.81 -1.62
N SER A 155 17.82 -4.54 -0.74
CA SER A 155 18.27 -5.85 -0.24
C SER A 155 17.56 -6.97 -1.00
N ASP A 156 18.31 -7.75 -1.78
CA ASP A 156 17.79 -8.88 -2.56
C ASP A 156 17.10 -9.93 -1.67
N GLY A 157 17.63 -10.18 -0.47
CA GLY A 157 17.04 -11.12 0.47
C GLY A 157 15.66 -10.67 0.97
N PHE A 158 15.52 -9.40 1.36
CA PHE A 158 14.21 -8.87 1.74
C PHE A 158 13.29 -8.72 0.55
N ASN A 159 13.81 -8.42 -0.64
CA ASN A 159 13.03 -8.39 -1.87
C ASN A 159 12.41 -9.77 -2.17
N TRP A 160 13.22 -10.83 -2.07
CA TRP A 160 12.75 -12.21 -2.18
C TRP A 160 11.71 -12.55 -1.11
N PHE A 161 11.97 -12.20 0.15
CA PHE A 161 11.05 -12.49 1.27
C PHE A 161 9.68 -11.83 1.08
N MET A 162 9.66 -10.56 0.69
CA MET A 162 8.43 -9.83 0.39
C MET A 162 7.69 -10.40 -0.83
N TYR A 163 8.45 -10.85 -1.86
CA TYR A 163 7.85 -11.55 -2.99
C TYR A 163 7.13 -12.83 -2.54
N GLN A 164 7.78 -13.64 -1.69
CA GLN A 164 7.17 -14.88 -1.15
C GLN A 164 5.90 -14.59 -0.34
N ILE A 165 5.89 -13.53 0.45
CA ILE A 165 4.70 -13.10 1.19
C ILE A 165 3.59 -12.72 0.20
N ARG A 166 3.83 -11.80 -0.70
CA ARG A 166 2.82 -11.24 -1.61
C ARG A 166 2.24 -12.27 -2.58
N SER A 167 3.04 -13.27 -2.98
CA SER A 167 2.59 -14.35 -3.89
C SER A 167 1.91 -15.53 -3.18
N LYS A 168 1.88 -15.53 -1.85
CA LYS A 168 1.46 -16.67 -1.04
C LYS A 168 0.11 -17.27 -1.41
N PHE A 169 -0.88 -16.44 -1.71
CA PHE A 169 -2.22 -16.90 -2.07
C PHE A 169 -2.53 -16.76 -3.57
N GLY A 170 -1.47 -16.70 -4.41
CA GLY A 170 -1.59 -16.71 -5.86
C GLY A 170 -1.58 -15.34 -6.53
N ALA A 171 -1.52 -14.23 -5.78
CA ALA A 171 -1.26 -12.93 -6.39
C ALA A 171 0.12 -12.90 -7.04
N LYS A 172 0.29 -12.10 -8.10
CA LYS A 172 1.54 -11.97 -8.85
C LYS A 172 2.20 -10.62 -8.55
N PRO A 173 3.24 -10.58 -7.70
CA PRO A 173 4.00 -9.36 -7.49
C PRO A 173 4.76 -8.97 -8.76
N VAL A 174 4.61 -7.72 -9.23
CA VAL A 174 5.25 -7.19 -10.44
C VAL A 174 6.05 -5.95 -10.07
N SER A 175 7.30 -5.87 -10.53
CA SER A 175 8.11 -4.66 -10.31
C SER A 175 7.51 -3.46 -11.05
N MET A 176 7.69 -2.25 -10.52
CA MET A 176 7.18 -1.03 -11.16
C MET A 176 7.73 -0.87 -12.60
N THR A 177 8.95 -1.34 -12.86
CA THR A 177 9.58 -1.28 -14.19
C THR A 177 8.94 -2.21 -15.20
N GLU A 178 8.34 -3.30 -14.74
CA GLU A 178 7.69 -4.31 -15.60
C GLU A 178 6.17 -4.15 -15.71
N THR A 179 5.59 -3.21 -14.96
CA THR A 179 4.13 -3.04 -14.89
C THR A 179 3.49 -2.85 -16.27
N LEU A 180 4.04 -1.97 -17.12
CA LEU A 180 3.51 -1.75 -18.48
C LEU A 180 3.61 -3.00 -19.36
N ARG A 181 4.70 -3.77 -19.22
CA ARG A 181 4.89 -5.04 -19.94
C ARG A 181 3.86 -6.08 -19.48
N ALA A 182 3.58 -6.12 -18.17
CA ALA A 182 2.54 -7.00 -17.63
C ALA A 182 1.16 -6.67 -18.19
N PHE A 183 0.78 -5.39 -18.30
CA PHE A 183 -0.47 -4.99 -18.95
C PHE A 183 -0.53 -5.42 -20.40
N ALA A 184 0.53 -5.19 -21.18
CA ALA A 184 0.57 -5.55 -22.60
C ALA A 184 0.43 -7.06 -22.83
N ASN A 185 1.07 -7.87 -21.98
CA ASN A 185 1.07 -9.33 -22.08
C ASN A 185 -0.19 -10.01 -21.51
N ASN A 186 -1.04 -9.25 -20.82
CA ASN A 186 -2.31 -9.76 -20.25
C ASN A 186 -3.53 -9.39 -21.09
N LYS A 187 -3.35 -8.87 -22.31
CA LYS A 187 -4.47 -8.62 -23.23
C LYS A 187 -5.26 -9.93 -23.44
N GLY A 188 -6.59 -9.82 -23.28
CA GLY A 188 -7.49 -10.98 -23.39
C GLY A 188 -7.70 -11.78 -22.10
N SER A 189 -7.05 -11.41 -21.00
CA SER A 189 -7.31 -11.98 -19.67
C SER A 189 -7.89 -10.92 -18.74
N VAL A 190 -8.89 -11.28 -17.94
CA VAL A 190 -9.47 -10.38 -16.93
C VAL A 190 -8.57 -10.33 -15.71
N THR A 191 -7.99 -9.17 -15.45
CA THR A 191 -6.99 -8.97 -14.39
C THR A 191 -7.30 -7.77 -13.53
N VAL A 192 -6.81 -7.80 -12.30
CA VAL A 192 -6.78 -6.65 -11.37
C VAL A 192 -5.33 -6.28 -11.13
N THR A 193 -4.98 -5.01 -11.33
CA THR A 193 -3.63 -4.54 -11.01
C THR A 193 -3.67 -3.50 -9.90
N ALA A 194 -3.06 -3.82 -8.77
CA ALA A 194 -2.97 -2.94 -7.61
C ALA A 194 -1.75 -2.03 -7.67
N LEU A 195 -1.99 -0.73 -7.53
CA LEU A 195 -1.01 0.36 -7.53
C LEU A 195 -1.13 1.16 -6.23
N ILE A 196 -0.01 1.48 -5.60
CA ILE A 196 0.01 2.38 -4.44
C ILE A 196 0.43 3.78 -4.91
N GLY A 197 -0.44 4.78 -4.70
CA GLY A 197 -0.33 6.09 -5.34
C GLY A 197 0.18 7.24 -4.47
N ASP A 198 0.48 7.03 -3.18
CA ASP A 198 0.71 8.10 -2.19
C ASP A 198 2.17 8.37 -1.86
N GLN A 199 3.14 7.68 -2.48
CA GLN A 199 4.56 7.95 -2.23
C GLN A 199 5.09 9.12 -3.08
N ASN A 200 6.17 9.72 -2.57
CA ASN A 200 6.87 10.78 -3.26
C ASN A 200 7.50 10.24 -4.56
N PRO A 201 7.27 10.90 -5.71
CA PRO A 201 7.91 10.52 -6.96
C PRO A 201 9.45 10.55 -6.88
N SER A 202 10.12 9.70 -7.66
CA SER A 202 11.58 9.73 -7.75
C SER A 202 12.10 10.94 -8.55
N GLY A 203 11.24 11.57 -9.35
CA GLY A 203 11.49 12.80 -10.12
C GLY A 203 10.19 13.54 -10.38
N VAL A 204 10.29 14.78 -10.89
CA VAL A 204 9.12 15.68 -11.08
C VAL A 204 8.68 15.82 -12.54
N ASN A 205 9.27 15.05 -13.46
CA ASN A 205 8.98 15.22 -14.91
C ASN A 205 7.64 14.61 -15.35
N GLN A 206 7.03 13.75 -14.54
CA GLN A 206 5.77 13.07 -14.88
C GLN A 206 4.90 12.96 -13.64
N VAL A 207 4.51 14.11 -13.11
CA VAL A 207 3.74 14.22 -11.88
C VAL A 207 2.52 15.10 -12.08
N TYR A 208 1.46 14.79 -11.38
CA TYR A 208 0.36 15.69 -11.11
C TYR A 208 0.67 16.46 -9.82
N TRP A 209 0.46 17.77 -9.83
CA TRP A 209 0.60 18.61 -8.65
C TRP A 209 -0.78 18.91 -8.05
N ALA A 210 -1.07 18.34 -6.90
CA ALA A 210 -2.22 18.76 -6.11
C ALA A 210 -1.85 20.04 -5.34
N ASP A 211 -2.63 21.11 -5.54
CA ASP A 211 -2.36 22.43 -4.91
C ASP A 211 -2.53 22.34 -3.38
N SER A 212 -3.42 21.50 -2.90
CA SER A 212 -3.65 21.31 -1.46
C SER A 212 -3.99 19.84 -1.13
N PHE A 213 -2.97 19.06 -0.82
CA PHE A 213 -3.13 17.74 -0.23
C PHE A 213 -2.63 17.77 1.20
N LEU A 214 -3.51 17.57 2.17
CA LEU A 214 -3.21 17.72 3.60
C LEU A 214 -2.55 19.08 3.91
N ASN A 215 -3.15 20.16 3.38
CA ASN A 215 -2.68 21.55 3.51
C ASN A 215 -1.28 21.82 2.92
N GLN A 216 -0.81 20.99 2.01
CA GLN A 216 0.51 21.16 1.38
C GLN A 216 0.45 20.87 -0.12
N GLU A 217 1.14 21.69 -0.92
CA GLU A 217 1.34 21.40 -2.33
C GLU A 217 2.10 20.09 -2.51
N THR A 218 1.56 19.19 -3.32
CA THR A 218 2.03 17.80 -3.31
C THR A 218 2.10 17.19 -4.71
N ALA A 219 3.28 16.66 -5.05
CA ALA A 219 3.47 15.89 -6.29
C ALA A 219 2.95 14.46 -6.14
N PHE A 220 2.15 14.00 -7.10
CA PHE A 220 1.68 12.63 -7.25
C PHE A 220 2.22 12.00 -8.53
N LEU A 221 2.52 10.70 -8.49
CA LEU A 221 2.85 9.95 -9.71
C LEU A 221 1.63 9.88 -10.63
N SER A 222 1.78 10.30 -11.89
CA SER A 222 0.72 10.18 -12.91
C SER A 222 0.56 8.75 -13.46
N GLY A 223 1.36 7.80 -12.97
CA GLY A 223 1.34 6.41 -13.46
C GLY A 223 -0.04 5.77 -13.49
N PRO A 224 -0.82 5.78 -12.40
CA PRO A 224 -2.17 5.23 -12.40
C PRO A 224 -3.09 5.87 -13.44
N ALA A 225 -3.08 7.20 -13.59
CA ALA A 225 -3.89 7.92 -14.56
C ALA A 225 -3.48 7.59 -16.01
N LYS A 226 -2.18 7.58 -16.30
CA LYS A 226 -1.65 7.24 -17.64
C LYS A 226 -1.99 5.81 -18.03
N ILE A 227 -1.85 4.85 -17.11
CA ILE A 227 -2.17 3.44 -17.38
C ILE A 227 -3.68 3.29 -17.60
N SER A 228 -4.50 3.88 -16.75
CA SER A 228 -5.96 3.87 -16.86
C SER A 228 -6.41 4.40 -18.23
N LYS A 229 -5.95 5.57 -18.65
CA LYS A 229 -6.28 6.13 -19.98
C LYS A 229 -5.75 5.28 -21.13
N LYS A 230 -4.48 4.88 -21.08
CA LYS A 230 -3.83 4.13 -22.19
C LYS A 230 -4.51 2.81 -22.48
N PHE A 231 -5.00 2.12 -21.46
CA PHE A 231 -5.62 0.80 -21.58
C PHE A 231 -7.14 0.82 -21.40
N ASN A 232 -7.72 2.01 -21.21
CA ASN A 232 -9.14 2.24 -20.92
C ASN A 232 -9.63 1.38 -19.74
N LEU A 233 -8.91 1.42 -18.62
CA LEU A 233 -9.19 0.63 -17.43
C LEU A 233 -9.85 1.46 -16.35
N PRO A 234 -11.02 1.07 -15.85
CA PRO A 234 -11.64 1.68 -14.67
C PRO A 234 -10.70 1.69 -13.48
N ILE A 235 -10.91 2.64 -12.56
CA ILE A 235 -10.16 2.73 -11.30
C ILE A 235 -11.11 2.48 -10.14
N VAL A 236 -10.77 1.47 -9.35
CA VAL A 236 -11.34 1.17 -8.04
C VAL A 236 -10.37 1.66 -6.98
N TYR A 237 -10.84 2.53 -6.08
CA TYR A 237 -10.07 2.92 -4.90
C TYR A 237 -10.33 1.93 -3.77
N LEU A 238 -9.29 1.52 -3.09
CA LEU A 238 -9.39 0.62 -1.96
C LEU A 238 -9.06 1.38 -0.68
N ASP A 239 -10.13 1.76 0.05
CA ASP A 239 -10.10 2.49 1.30
C ASP A 239 -9.85 1.51 2.46
N SER A 240 -8.79 1.72 3.22
CA SER A 240 -8.36 0.84 4.32
C SER A 240 -8.69 1.44 5.68
N ARG A 241 -9.21 0.61 6.58
CA ARG A 241 -9.51 1.00 7.96
C ARG A 241 -8.95 -0.01 8.95
N LYS A 242 -8.39 0.46 10.05
CA LYS A 242 -8.01 -0.38 11.19
C LYS A 242 -9.20 -0.47 12.15
N LEU A 243 -9.77 -1.65 12.29
CA LEU A 243 -10.91 -1.92 13.19
C LEU A 243 -10.44 -2.09 14.62
N SER A 244 -9.36 -2.85 14.79
CA SER A 244 -8.67 -3.06 16.06
C SER A 244 -7.25 -3.53 15.79
N ARG A 245 -6.46 -3.81 16.82
CA ARG A 245 -5.10 -4.34 16.65
C ARG A 245 -5.14 -5.67 15.89
N GLY A 246 -4.52 -5.72 14.70
CA GLY A 246 -4.47 -6.88 13.82
C GLY A 246 -5.79 -7.26 13.16
N HIS A 247 -6.73 -6.33 13.09
CA HIS A 247 -7.97 -6.48 12.34
C HIS A 247 -8.22 -5.21 11.51
N TYR A 248 -8.47 -5.42 10.24
CA TYR A 248 -8.62 -4.37 9.24
C TYR A 248 -9.83 -4.64 8.37
N ALA A 249 -10.34 -3.60 7.74
CA ALA A 249 -11.31 -3.68 6.67
C ALA A 249 -10.79 -2.90 5.46
N ALA A 250 -11.04 -3.41 4.27
CA ALA A 250 -10.77 -2.75 3.01
C ALA A 250 -12.08 -2.61 2.25
N ARG A 251 -12.43 -1.38 1.87
CA ARG A 251 -13.66 -1.05 1.14
C ARG A 251 -13.32 -0.67 -0.30
N SER A 252 -13.93 -1.36 -1.26
CA SER A 252 -13.74 -1.10 -2.68
C SER A 252 -14.77 -0.10 -3.21
N LEU A 253 -14.30 0.98 -3.86
CA LEU A 253 -15.12 2.05 -4.40
C LEU A 253 -14.71 2.30 -5.86
N THR A 254 -15.60 2.13 -6.83
CA THR A 254 -15.34 2.60 -8.19
C THR A 254 -15.33 4.13 -8.18
N ILE A 255 -14.17 4.72 -8.46
CA ILE A 255 -13.98 6.16 -8.48
C ILE A 255 -13.92 6.74 -9.90
N ILE A 256 -13.55 5.91 -10.88
CA ILE A 256 -13.52 6.24 -12.29
C ILE A 256 -13.94 5.00 -13.08
N ASP A 257 -15.07 5.09 -13.77
CA ASP A 257 -15.58 4.00 -14.62
C ASP A 257 -15.16 4.20 -16.08
N ASN A 258 -15.23 5.43 -16.60
CA ASN A 258 -14.87 5.80 -17.96
C ASN A 258 -13.65 6.73 -18.01
N PRO A 259 -12.42 6.20 -17.96
CA PRO A 259 -11.22 7.05 -17.95
C PRO A 259 -10.98 7.80 -19.27
N SER A 260 -11.56 7.35 -20.38
CA SER A 260 -11.45 8.03 -21.68
C SER A 260 -12.05 9.44 -21.68
N GLU A 261 -13.07 9.68 -20.85
CA GLU A 261 -13.80 10.96 -20.75
C GLU A 261 -13.04 12.01 -19.91
N LEU A 262 -11.99 11.61 -19.20
CA LEU A 262 -11.26 12.45 -18.26
C LEU A 262 -9.85 12.74 -18.75
N THR A 263 -9.28 13.87 -18.32
CA THR A 263 -7.84 14.12 -18.46
C THR A 263 -7.04 13.34 -17.42
N GLU A 264 -5.73 13.15 -17.65
CA GLU A 264 -4.84 12.52 -16.66
C GLU A 264 -4.81 13.28 -15.33
N ASP A 265 -4.92 14.61 -15.39
CA ASP A 265 -4.95 15.46 -14.20
C ASP A 265 -6.25 15.29 -13.41
N GLN A 266 -7.42 15.21 -14.07
CA GLN A 266 -8.70 14.94 -13.41
C GLN A 266 -8.72 13.59 -12.73
N ILE A 267 -8.14 12.56 -13.37
CA ILE A 267 -7.98 11.22 -12.77
C ILE A 267 -7.07 11.29 -11.54
N SER A 268 -5.92 11.95 -11.67
CA SER A 268 -4.96 12.09 -10.57
C SER A 268 -5.52 12.91 -9.40
N GLU A 269 -6.29 13.95 -9.69
CA GLU A 269 -6.99 14.77 -8.70
C GLU A 269 -8.00 13.91 -7.91
N THR A 270 -8.82 13.14 -8.61
CA THR A 270 -9.79 12.23 -8.00
C THR A 270 -9.10 11.23 -7.07
N ILE A 271 -8.02 10.59 -7.52
CA ILE A 271 -7.22 9.68 -6.70
C ILE A 271 -6.68 10.39 -5.46
N SER A 272 -6.08 11.57 -5.63
CA SER A 272 -5.47 12.32 -4.51
C SER A 272 -6.50 12.70 -3.44
N LYS A 273 -7.72 13.09 -3.83
CA LYS A 273 -8.83 13.40 -2.93
C LYS A 273 -9.27 12.18 -2.10
N HIS A 274 -9.35 10.99 -2.73
CA HIS A 274 -9.69 9.77 -2.01
C HIS A 274 -8.60 9.39 -1.00
N ILE A 275 -7.33 9.46 -1.38
CA ILE A 275 -6.20 9.25 -0.47
C ILE A 275 -6.26 10.23 0.71
N GLN A 276 -6.49 11.52 0.44
CA GLN A 276 -6.61 12.53 1.50
C GLN A 276 -7.73 12.20 2.48
N ASN A 277 -8.92 11.86 1.97
CA ASN A 277 -10.08 11.54 2.81
C ASN A 277 -9.80 10.32 3.70
N GLU A 278 -9.18 9.26 3.17
CA GLU A 278 -8.77 8.09 3.95
C GLU A 278 -7.84 8.48 5.10
N ILE A 279 -6.81 9.30 4.84
CA ILE A 279 -5.87 9.77 5.86
C ILE A 279 -6.57 10.65 6.92
N LEU A 280 -7.47 11.53 6.51
CA LEU A 280 -8.21 12.40 7.43
C LEU A 280 -9.15 11.60 8.36
N ASN A 281 -9.74 10.51 7.86
CA ASN A 281 -10.62 9.65 8.64
C ASN A 281 -9.88 8.87 9.74
N GLN A 282 -8.68 8.38 9.47
CA GLN A 282 -7.88 7.62 10.44
C GLN A 282 -6.38 7.93 10.29
N PRO A 283 -5.94 9.12 10.73
CA PRO A 283 -4.59 9.61 10.44
C PRO A 283 -3.47 8.75 11.01
N GLU A 284 -3.69 8.04 12.11
CA GLU A 284 -2.66 7.22 12.75
C GLU A 284 -2.24 5.98 11.95
N ILE A 285 -2.95 5.60 10.89
CA ILE A 285 -2.62 4.40 10.12
C ILE A 285 -1.87 4.70 8.80
N TRP A 286 -1.63 5.96 8.47
CA TRP A 286 -0.85 6.33 7.27
C TRP A 286 0.66 6.35 7.54
N LEU A 287 1.48 6.12 6.50
CA LEU A 287 2.95 6.00 6.61
C LEU A 287 3.65 7.37 6.78
N TRP A 288 3.46 8.03 7.92
CA TRP A 288 4.00 9.34 8.23
C TRP A 288 5.53 9.44 8.24
N SER A 289 6.26 8.33 8.37
CA SER A 289 7.72 8.34 8.33
C SER A 289 8.29 8.52 6.91
N HIS A 290 7.47 8.44 5.88
CA HIS A 290 7.89 8.75 4.51
C HIS A 290 8.09 10.26 4.34
N ARG A 291 9.19 10.67 3.65
CA ARG A 291 9.43 12.08 3.29
C ARG A 291 8.55 12.46 2.11
N ARG A 292 7.24 12.61 2.35
CA ARG A 292 6.23 12.81 1.30
C ARG A 292 6.42 14.12 0.54
N TRP A 293 6.80 15.18 1.21
CA TRP A 293 6.94 16.54 0.68
C TRP A 293 8.41 16.91 0.43
N LYS A 294 9.16 15.99 -0.21
CA LYS A 294 10.56 16.22 -0.58
C LYS A 294 10.69 17.20 -1.75
N HIS A 295 9.78 17.13 -2.72
CA HIS A 295 9.77 18.00 -3.88
C HIS A 295 8.86 19.20 -3.63
N LYS A 296 9.31 20.36 -4.08
CA LYS A 296 8.52 21.60 -4.15
C LYS A 296 8.33 21.94 -5.63
N ARG A 297 7.18 22.47 -5.98
CA ARG A 297 6.93 23.01 -7.31
C ARG A 297 7.84 24.22 -7.49
N THR A 298 8.70 24.19 -8.49
CA THR A 298 9.43 25.40 -8.88
C THR A 298 8.43 26.39 -9.50
N ALA A 299 8.41 27.61 -9.00
CA ALA A 299 7.66 28.69 -9.64
C ALA A 299 8.09 28.76 -11.11
N LYS A 300 7.11 28.75 -12.02
CA LYS A 300 7.35 28.97 -13.43
C LYS A 300 7.67 30.43 -13.65
#